data_16f2dd5a50e6777704700eb444c5ba4e
#
_entry.id   16f2dd5a50e6777704700eb444c5ba4e
#
_cell.length_a   1.000
_cell.length_b   1.000
_cell.length_c   1.000
_cell.angle_alpha   90.00
_cell.angle_beta   90.00
_cell.angle_gamma   90.00
#
_symmetry.space_group_name_H-M   'P 1'
#
loop_
_entity.id
_entity.type
_entity.pdbx_description
1 polymer ?
#
loop_
_entity_poly.entity_id
_entity_poly.type
_entity_poly.pdbx_seq_one_letter_code
_entity_poly.pdbx_strand_id
1 'polypeptide(L)'
;MRVRDLKKKSSNRIDTSYLQNLGIQAYGQDNLYPQTLKNIIAASSTASECSDRFADFIEGNGFREVAFSKYVVNRKGDTLDDVHMLLCKDMSELNGIAIHVNYNVFCEIVEMQHVPFENCRLTEEDENGYVAKIAVHPDWSGKKTRKGKALQVKKENIDYIDVFNPQKDVILAQIEAAGGIEYYKGQILWVSMAGKNTYPVGKGDRVATEMSTDEGLSNVKYRNVRNNFFPGAMIFTKKGSNITFDEEGNEVKDTDDDDSFSNTLIQLQGDTNAAKIMEVTLENDEEKPEIVNMNSQNYDKEFTVTDASVVERIYSAYGQEPWYCIRIGKVGFSGDILEDA
;
A
#
# COMPACT_ATOMS: atom_id res chain seq x y z
N MET A 1 7.29 21.05 -41.90
CA MET A 1 5.99 20.36 -41.67
C MET A 1 5.98 19.94 -40.21
N ARG A 2 5.27 20.67 -39.34
CA ARG A 2 5.17 20.32 -37.92
C ARG A 2 4.23 19.12 -37.80
N VAL A 3 4.78 17.96 -37.46
CA VAL A 3 3.96 16.80 -37.03
C VAL A 3 3.33 17.19 -35.72
N ARG A 4 2.03 17.52 -35.73
CA ARG A 4 1.25 17.66 -34.51
C ARG A 4 1.18 16.27 -33.88
N ASP A 5 1.84 16.13 -32.74
CA ASP A 5 1.70 14.94 -31.93
C ASP A 5 0.24 14.81 -31.51
N LEU A 6 -0.47 13.86 -32.12
CA LEU A 6 -1.86 13.54 -31.81
C LEU A 6 -1.91 12.68 -30.53
N LYS A 7 -1.17 13.10 -29.49
CA LYS A 7 -1.39 12.56 -28.14
C LYS A 7 -2.82 12.91 -27.73
N LYS A 8 -3.79 12.08 -28.13
CA LYS A 8 -5.06 12.02 -27.42
C LYS A 8 -4.66 11.86 -25.95
N LYS A 9 -5.06 12.81 -25.09
CA LYS A 9 -5.09 12.60 -23.65
C LYS A 9 -5.88 11.30 -23.44
N SER A 10 -5.19 10.17 -23.33
CA SER A 10 -5.80 8.98 -22.78
C SER A 10 -6.24 9.41 -21.38
N SER A 11 -7.43 9.04 -20.95
CA SER A 11 -7.84 9.18 -19.56
C SER A 11 -6.84 8.37 -18.72
N ASN A 12 -5.77 9.02 -18.28
CA ASN A 12 -4.81 8.36 -17.42
C ASN A 12 -5.55 8.00 -16.13
N ARG A 13 -5.55 6.72 -15.78
CA ARG A 13 -6.11 6.24 -14.53
C ARG A 13 -5.37 6.88 -13.33
N ILE A 14 -4.14 7.29 -13.55
CA ILE A 14 -3.29 7.99 -12.59
C ILE A 14 -3.15 9.44 -13.04
N ASP A 15 -3.47 10.37 -12.16
CA ASP A 15 -3.20 11.79 -12.40
C ASP A 15 -1.68 12.02 -12.39
N THR A 16 -1.21 12.79 -13.37
CA THR A 16 0.21 13.13 -13.57
C THR A 16 0.39 14.64 -13.67
N SER A 17 -0.34 15.41 -12.86
CA SER A 17 -0.20 16.86 -12.83
C SER A 17 1.23 17.30 -12.49
N TYR A 18 1.68 18.40 -13.12
CA TYR A 18 3.01 18.94 -12.86
C TYR A 18 3.01 19.83 -11.62
N LEU A 19 3.88 19.49 -10.66
CA LEU A 19 4.07 20.25 -9.42
C LEU A 19 5.20 21.26 -9.60
N GLN A 20 4.86 22.51 -10.02
CA GLN A 20 5.83 23.55 -10.33
C GLN A 20 6.80 23.89 -9.20
N ASN A 21 6.31 23.88 -7.95
CA ASN A 21 7.11 24.17 -6.76
C ASN A 21 8.24 23.17 -6.54
N LEU A 22 8.07 21.92 -6.99
CA LEU A 22 9.03 20.84 -6.85
C LEU A 22 9.72 20.49 -8.18
N GLY A 23 9.19 20.94 -9.32
CA GLY A 23 9.72 20.62 -10.64
C GLY A 23 9.58 19.13 -11.02
N ILE A 24 8.50 18.48 -10.57
CA ILE A 24 8.24 17.04 -10.79
C ILE A 24 6.84 16.80 -11.32
N GLN A 25 6.67 15.67 -11.98
CA GLN A 25 5.35 15.13 -12.33
C GLN A 25 4.80 14.33 -11.15
N ALA A 26 3.57 14.63 -10.74
CA ALA A 26 2.92 13.91 -9.65
C ALA A 26 2.64 12.46 -10.06
N TYR A 27 2.78 11.54 -9.11
CA TYR A 27 2.41 10.14 -9.29
C TYR A 27 1.12 9.86 -8.53
N GLY A 28 -0.01 10.13 -9.18
CA GLY A 28 -1.34 10.14 -8.58
C GLY A 28 -1.75 11.54 -8.09
N GLN A 29 -3.01 11.68 -7.74
CA GLN A 29 -3.63 12.97 -7.36
C GLN A 29 -2.92 13.65 -6.18
N ASP A 30 -2.52 12.86 -5.19
CA ASP A 30 -1.82 13.28 -3.97
C ASP A 30 -0.30 13.03 -4.01
N ASN A 31 0.22 12.62 -5.16
CA ASN A 31 1.61 12.19 -5.35
C ASN A 31 2.02 10.96 -4.49
N LEU A 32 1.05 10.18 -3.99
CA LEU A 32 1.27 9.04 -3.08
C LEU A 32 0.77 7.71 -3.64
N TYR A 33 0.38 7.66 -4.92
CA TYR A 33 -0.16 6.45 -5.55
C TYR A 33 0.67 5.18 -5.28
N PRO A 34 2.02 5.15 -5.49
CA PRO A 34 2.78 3.93 -5.29
C PRO A 34 2.82 3.49 -3.82
N GLN A 35 2.92 4.44 -2.88
CA GLN A 35 2.88 4.13 -1.46
C GLN A 35 1.51 3.59 -1.04
N THR A 36 0.44 4.18 -1.54
CA THR A 36 -0.94 3.74 -1.27
C THR A 36 -1.17 2.34 -1.81
N LEU A 37 -0.75 2.05 -3.04
CA LEU A 37 -0.91 0.73 -3.63
C LEU A 37 -0.11 -0.34 -2.86
N LYS A 38 1.15 -0.06 -2.51
CA LYS A 38 1.97 -0.98 -1.68
C LYS A 38 1.33 -1.25 -0.32
N ASN A 39 0.75 -0.24 0.32
CA ASN A 39 0.05 -0.41 1.59
C ASN A 39 -1.20 -1.30 1.44
N ILE A 40 -1.97 -1.14 0.37
CA ILE A 40 -3.15 -1.96 0.10
C ILE A 40 -2.74 -3.42 -0.19
N ILE A 41 -1.68 -3.64 -0.98
CA ILE A 41 -1.13 -4.97 -1.24
C ILE A 41 -0.68 -5.63 0.08
N ALA A 42 0.08 -4.91 0.90
CA ALA A 42 0.58 -5.42 2.17
C ALA A 42 -0.52 -5.70 3.21
N ALA A 43 -1.64 -4.98 3.16
CA ALA A 43 -2.77 -5.18 4.05
C ALA A 43 -3.61 -6.43 3.69
N SER A 44 -3.65 -6.82 2.41
CA SER A 44 -4.32 -8.04 1.95
C SER A 44 -3.35 -9.23 1.97
N SER A 45 -3.65 -10.24 2.79
CA SER A 45 -2.83 -11.45 2.88
C SER A 45 -2.75 -12.19 1.54
N THR A 46 -3.85 -12.23 0.80
CA THR A 46 -3.94 -12.89 -0.52
C THR A 46 -3.12 -12.14 -1.57
N ALA A 47 -3.21 -10.79 -1.59
CA ALA A 47 -2.50 -9.99 -2.58
C ALA A 47 -0.99 -9.96 -2.30
N SER A 48 -0.59 -9.88 -1.03
CA SER A 48 0.83 -9.95 -0.65
C SER A 48 1.45 -11.25 -1.12
N GLU A 49 0.80 -12.40 -0.86
CA GLU A 49 1.29 -13.71 -1.31
C GLU A 49 1.35 -13.82 -2.84
N CYS A 50 0.33 -13.32 -3.55
CA CYS A 50 0.34 -13.31 -5.01
C CYS A 50 1.46 -12.42 -5.58
N SER A 51 1.72 -11.28 -4.95
CA SER A 51 2.79 -10.36 -5.35
C SER A 51 4.17 -10.96 -5.09
N ASP A 52 4.37 -11.58 -3.93
CA ASP A 52 5.65 -12.22 -3.58
C ASP A 52 5.94 -13.39 -4.53
N ARG A 53 4.97 -14.27 -4.81
CA ARG A 53 5.13 -15.35 -5.82
C ARG A 53 5.44 -14.80 -7.20
N PHE A 54 4.82 -13.69 -7.58
CA PHE A 54 5.11 -13.08 -8.88
C PHE A 54 6.52 -12.51 -8.91
N ALA A 55 7.02 -11.95 -7.80
CA ALA A 55 8.40 -11.52 -7.67
C ALA A 55 9.37 -12.71 -7.80
N ASP A 56 9.11 -13.82 -7.07
CA ASP A 56 9.91 -15.05 -7.14
C ASP A 56 9.92 -15.64 -8.56
N PHE A 57 8.79 -15.57 -9.26
CA PHE A 57 8.70 -16.04 -10.66
C PHE A 57 9.53 -15.17 -11.62
N ILE A 58 9.56 -13.85 -11.43
CA ILE A 58 10.41 -12.93 -12.21
C ILE A 58 11.88 -13.17 -11.90
N GLU A 59 12.23 -13.36 -10.63
CA GLU A 59 13.58 -13.62 -10.15
C GLU A 59 14.11 -14.95 -10.73
N GLY A 60 13.23 -15.97 -10.77
CA GLY A 60 13.54 -17.28 -11.29
C GLY A 60 14.69 -17.95 -10.54
N ASN A 61 15.67 -18.47 -11.27
CA ASN A 61 16.86 -19.10 -10.71
C ASN A 61 18.04 -18.11 -10.51
N GLY A 62 17.78 -16.79 -10.60
CA GLY A 62 18.81 -15.78 -10.51
C GLY A 62 19.77 -15.77 -11.73
N PHE A 63 20.99 -15.35 -11.50
CA PHE A 63 21.99 -15.25 -12.56
C PHE A 63 22.60 -16.62 -12.89
N ARG A 64 22.82 -16.88 -14.16
CA ARG A 64 23.41 -18.14 -14.66
C ARG A 64 24.81 -18.43 -14.07
N GLU A 65 25.60 -17.39 -13.81
CA GLU A 65 26.94 -17.51 -13.26
C GLU A 65 26.93 -17.19 -11.74
N VAL A 66 27.23 -18.16 -10.90
CA VAL A 66 27.24 -18.04 -9.44
C VAL A 66 28.22 -16.97 -8.96
N ALA A 67 29.35 -16.79 -9.66
CA ALA A 67 30.32 -15.75 -9.31
C ALA A 67 29.74 -14.34 -9.50
N PHE A 68 28.86 -14.17 -10.47
CA PHE A 68 28.17 -12.90 -10.76
C PHE A 68 27.10 -12.61 -9.70
N SER A 69 26.32 -13.63 -9.30
CA SER A 69 25.32 -13.49 -8.22
C SER A 69 25.94 -12.98 -6.93
N LYS A 70 27.13 -13.49 -6.56
CA LYS A 70 27.81 -13.15 -5.31
C LYS A 70 28.68 -11.90 -5.38
N TYR A 71 28.71 -11.21 -6.50
CA TYR A 71 29.47 -9.98 -6.65
C TYR A 71 28.87 -8.87 -5.81
N VAL A 72 29.67 -8.33 -4.86
CA VAL A 72 29.28 -7.21 -4.01
C VAL A 72 29.25 -5.93 -4.82
N VAL A 73 28.08 -5.28 -4.92
CA VAL A 73 27.85 -4.15 -5.83
C VAL A 73 27.80 -2.79 -5.15
N ASN A 74 27.82 -2.74 -3.82
CA ASN A 74 27.76 -1.48 -3.08
C ASN A 74 28.50 -1.57 -1.72
N ARG A 75 28.66 -0.40 -1.08
CA ARG A 75 29.33 -0.27 0.22
C ARG A 75 28.55 -0.87 1.40
N LYS A 76 27.27 -1.20 1.22
CA LYS A 76 26.45 -1.85 2.25
C LYS A 76 26.77 -3.35 2.34
N GLY A 77 27.42 -3.89 1.30
CA GLY A 77 27.73 -5.31 1.18
C GLY A 77 26.66 -6.09 0.44
N ASP A 78 25.67 -5.40 -0.19
CA ASP A 78 24.65 -6.07 -0.99
C ASP A 78 25.30 -6.73 -2.20
N THR A 79 24.89 -7.95 -2.49
CA THR A 79 25.28 -8.68 -3.70
C THR A 79 24.42 -8.27 -4.87
N LEU A 80 24.83 -8.63 -6.08
CA LEU A 80 24.01 -8.40 -7.28
C LEU A 80 22.68 -9.15 -7.19
N ASP A 81 22.67 -10.31 -6.56
CA ASP A 81 21.46 -11.13 -6.32
C ASP A 81 20.50 -10.43 -5.36
N ASP A 82 21.02 -9.86 -4.26
CA ASP A 82 20.19 -9.07 -3.33
C ASP A 82 19.52 -7.88 -4.02
N VAL A 83 20.27 -7.17 -4.86
CA VAL A 83 19.72 -6.06 -5.64
C VAL A 83 18.69 -6.55 -6.64
N HIS A 84 18.93 -7.67 -7.32
CA HIS A 84 18.01 -8.27 -8.28
C HIS A 84 16.68 -8.65 -7.63
N MET A 85 16.71 -9.31 -6.46
CA MET A 85 15.52 -9.67 -5.68
C MET A 85 14.66 -8.44 -5.35
N LEU A 86 15.28 -7.34 -4.90
CA LEU A 86 14.57 -6.10 -4.59
C LEU A 86 13.93 -5.46 -5.83
N LEU A 87 14.60 -5.54 -6.99
CA LEU A 87 14.05 -5.05 -8.26
C LEU A 87 12.87 -5.89 -8.73
N CYS A 88 12.93 -7.22 -8.57
CA CYS A 88 11.83 -8.13 -8.89
C CYS A 88 10.59 -7.82 -8.03
N LYS A 89 10.81 -7.47 -6.77
CA LYS A 89 9.72 -7.06 -5.88
C LYS A 89 9.07 -5.74 -6.33
N ASP A 90 9.85 -4.71 -6.63
CA ASP A 90 9.31 -3.44 -7.16
C ASP A 90 8.59 -3.64 -8.51
N MET A 91 9.12 -4.51 -9.38
CA MET A 91 8.48 -4.86 -10.65
C MET A 91 7.14 -5.57 -10.42
N SER A 92 7.06 -6.47 -9.45
CA SER A 92 5.83 -7.18 -9.09
C SER A 92 4.73 -6.23 -8.59
N GLU A 93 5.08 -5.31 -7.71
CA GLU A 93 4.13 -4.41 -7.05
C GLU A 93 3.74 -3.22 -7.93
N LEU A 94 4.73 -2.59 -8.58
CA LEU A 94 4.59 -1.28 -9.24
C LEU A 94 4.83 -1.27 -10.75
N ASN A 95 5.22 -2.40 -11.35
CA ASN A 95 5.60 -2.50 -12.77
C ASN A 95 6.73 -1.54 -13.18
N GLY A 96 7.69 -1.32 -12.29
CA GLY A 96 8.83 -0.47 -12.57
C GLY A 96 9.99 -0.74 -11.63
N ILE A 97 11.20 -0.39 -12.07
CA ILE A 97 12.42 -0.54 -11.28
C ILE A 97 13.30 0.71 -11.40
N ALA A 98 14.07 0.98 -10.36
CA ALA A 98 15.05 2.06 -10.35
C ALA A 98 16.36 1.59 -9.72
N ILE A 99 17.46 1.80 -10.44
CA ILE A 99 18.82 1.44 -10.00
C ILE A 99 19.67 2.70 -10.01
N HIS A 100 20.25 3.03 -8.88
CA HIS A 100 21.24 4.10 -8.80
C HIS A 100 22.63 3.57 -9.11
N VAL A 101 23.35 4.29 -9.95
CA VAL A 101 24.67 3.91 -10.46
C VAL A 101 25.67 5.04 -10.20
N ASN A 102 26.79 4.71 -9.57
CA ASN A 102 27.90 5.61 -9.33
C ASN A 102 29.09 5.25 -10.20
N TYR A 103 29.88 6.27 -10.58
CA TYR A 103 31.01 6.16 -11.50
C TYR A 103 32.32 6.56 -10.83
N ASN A 104 33.41 5.99 -11.36
CA ASN A 104 34.77 6.47 -11.08
C ASN A 104 35.21 7.57 -12.08
N VAL A 105 36.42 8.08 -11.89
CA VAL A 105 37.02 9.10 -12.79
C VAL A 105 37.21 8.62 -14.24
N PHE A 106 37.17 7.31 -14.50
CA PHE A 106 37.25 6.72 -15.83
C PHE A 106 35.89 6.51 -16.48
N CYS A 107 34.81 6.98 -15.84
CA CYS A 107 33.39 6.74 -16.21
C CYS A 107 33.03 5.25 -16.23
N GLU A 108 33.62 4.46 -15.33
CA GLU A 108 33.25 3.06 -15.12
C GLU A 108 32.33 2.95 -13.90
N ILE A 109 31.35 2.04 -13.97
CA ILE A 109 30.41 1.78 -12.89
C ILE A 109 31.17 1.11 -11.74
N VAL A 110 31.12 1.71 -10.57
CA VAL A 110 31.77 1.19 -9.34
C VAL A 110 30.79 0.82 -8.26
N GLU A 111 29.57 1.30 -8.33
CA GLU A 111 28.55 1.04 -7.32
C GLU A 111 27.16 1.01 -7.94
N MET A 112 26.37 0.03 -7.55
CA MET A 112 24.97 -0.10 -7.92
C MET A 112 24.11 -0.27 -6.67
N GLN A 113 23.01 0.48 -6.57
CA GLN A 113 22.09 0.39 -5.44
C GLN A 113 20.65 0.33 -5.92
N HIS A 114 19.87 -0.51 -5.30
CA HIS A 114 18.42 -0.45 -5.45
C HIS A 114 17.88 0.86 -4.88
N VAL A 115 17.06 1.55 -5.65
CA VAL A 115 16.28 2.71 -5.20
C VAL A 115 14.81 2.28 -5.18
N PRO A 116 14.14 2.31 -4.02
CA PRO A 116 12.73 1.95 -3.96
C PRO A 116 11.93 2.77 -4.98
N PHE A 117 11.23 2.08 -5.88
CA PHE A 117 10.55 2.73 -7.01
C PHE A 117 9.51 3.75 -6.55
N GLU A 118 8.84 3.50 -5.41
CA GLU A 118 7.90 4.43 -4.80
C GLU A 118 8.52 5.77 -4.37
N ASN A 119 9.83 5.82 -4.19
CA ASN A 119 10.55 7.02 -3.79
C ASN A 119 10.92 7.92 -4.97
N CYS A 120 10.76 7.44 -6.20
CA CYS A 120 11.16 8.14 -7.42
C CYS A 120 10.01 8.93 -8.02
N ARG A 121 10.33 10.12 -8.56
CA ARG A 121 9.42 10.93 -9.38
C ARG A 121 10.17 11.46 -10.59
N LEU A 122 9.47 11.52 -11.72
CA LEU A 122 10.03 12.07 -12.94
C LEU A 122 9.99 13.61 -12.88
N THR A 123 11.03 14.27 -13.40
CA THR A 123 11.00 15.70 -13.61
C THR A 123 10.22 16.06 -14.88
N GLU A 124 10.21 17.31 -15.24
CA GLU A 124 9.57 17.79 -16.47
C GLU A 124 10.14 17.12 -17.71
N GLU A 125 9.27 16.76 -18.63
CA GLU A 125 9.65 16.26 -19.95
C GLU A 125 10.05 17.45 -20.85
N ASP A 126 11.07 17.27 -21.66
CA ASP A 126 11.44 18.22 -22.70
C ASP A 126 10.44 18.21 -23.87
N GLU A 127 10.67 19.07 -24.89
CA GLU A 127 9.83 19.15 -26.09
C GLU A 127 9.72 17.81 -26.86
N ASN A 128 10.66 16.89 -26.66
CA ASN A 128 10.71 15.58 -27.29
C ASN A 128 10.14 14.46 -26.41
N GLY A 129 9.72 14.79 -25.18
CA GLY A 129 9.18 13.83 -24.22
C GLY A 129 10.26 13.07 -23.43
N TYR A 130 11.49 13.60 -23.36
CA TYR A 130 12.56 13.02 -22.54
C TYR A 130 12.61 13.69 -21.18
N VAL A 131 12.77 12.86 -20.15
CA VAL A 131 12.99 13.28 -18.76
C VAL A 131 14.50 13.34 -18.52
N ALA A 132 14.99 14.49 -18.07
CA ALA A 132 16.42 14.67 -17.82
C ALA A 132 16.87 14.14 -16.46
N LYS A 133 16.03 14.25 -15.44
CA LYS A 133 16.37 13.89 -14.05
C LYS A 133 15.23 13.13 -13.37
N ILE A 134 15.61 12.35 -12.38
CA ILE A 134 14.71 11.65 -11.48
C ILE A 134 14.88 12.25 -10.09
N ALA A 135 13.76 12.69 -9.51
CA ALA A 135 13.68 13.21 -8.16
C ALA A 135 13.46 12.06 -7.18
N VAL A 136 14.32 11.92 -6.20
CA VAL A 136 14.24 10.88 -5.18
C VAL A 136 14.01 11.51 -3.82
N HIS A 137 12.98 11.03 -3.12
CA HIS A 137 12.68 11.44 -1.75
C HIS A 137 12.16 10.25 -0.93
N PRO A 138 12.64 10.02 0.28
CA PRO A 138 12.28 8.83 1.06
C PRO A 138 10.84 8.86 1.60
N ASP A 139 10.19 10.01 1.59
CA ASP A 139 8.80 10.15 2.06
C ASP A 139 8.08 11.32 1.39
N TRP A 140 7.34 11.03 0.34
CA TRP A 140 6.54 12.03 -0.37
C TRP A 140 5.32 12.52 0.42
N SER A 141 4.93 11.84 1.50
CA SER A 141 3.85 12.33 2.39
C SER A 141 4.30 13.46 3.31
N GLY A 142 5.60 13.61 3.51
CA GLY A 142 6.18 14.54 4.46
C GLY A 142 5.86 14.25 5.94
N LYS A 143 5.27 13.07 6.23
CA LYS A 143 4.81 12.68 7.57
C LYS A 143 5.87 11.93 8.38
N LYS A 144 6.81 11.25 7.70
CA LYS A 144 7.88 10.53 8.40
C LYS A 144 8.78 11.50 9.15
N THR A 145 9.20 11.10 10.33
CA THR A 145 10.12 11.88 11.15
C THR A 145 11.51 11.26 11.13
N ARG A 146 12.52 12.10 10.89
CA ARG A 146 13.92 11.70 11.08
C ARG A 146 14.47 12.45 12.28
N LYS A 147 14.93 11.73 13.31
CA LYS A 147 15.43 12.33 14.58
C LYS A 147 14.46 13.34 15.18
N GLY A 148 13.15 13.03 15.19
CA GLY A 148 12.13 13.88 15.77
C GLY A 148 11.69 15.08 14.92
N LYS A 149 12.19 15.24 13.69
CA LYS A 149 11.76 16.29 12.74
C LYS A 149 11.05 15.67 11.54
N ALA A 150 9.92 16.23 11.15
CA ALA A 150 9.22 15.82 9.93
C ALA A 150 10.12 16.00 8.71
N LEU A 151 10.17 14.99 7.84
CA LEU A 151 10.89 15.04 6.58
C LEU A 151 10.04 15.81 5.56
N GLN A 152 10.15 17.12 5.56
CA GLN A 152 9.35 17.98 4.68
C GLN A 152 9.76 17.80 3.23
N VAL A 153 8.76 17.70 2.34
CA VAL A 153 8.95 17.67 0.89
C VAL A 153 9.22 19.08 0.40
N LYS A 154 10.49 19.43 0.32
CA LYS A 154 10.98 20.71 -0.21
C LYS A 154 12.02 20.43 -1.28
N LYS A 155 12.16 21.34 -2.25
CA LYS A 155 13.15 21.22 -3.33
C LYS A 155 14.58 20.99 -2.81
N GLU A 156 14.92 21.54 -1.65
CA GLU A 156 16.22 21.41 -0.98
C GLU A 156 16.47 19.99 -0.40
N ASN A 157 15.39 19.26 -0.10
CA ASN A 157 15.46 17.92 0.52
C ASN A 157 15.26 16.79 -0.50
N ILE A 158 15.08 17.13 -1.77
CA ILE A 158 14.90 16.18 -2.86
C ILE A 158 16.22 16.03 -3.59
N ASP A 159 16.63 14.79 -3.82
CA ASP A 159 17.78 14.49 -4.64
C ASP A 159 17.35 14.38 -6.10
N TYR A 160 17.84 15.30 -6.94
CA TYR A 160 17.64 15.28 -8.39
C TYR A 160 18.85 14.62 -9.02
N ILE A 161 18.67 13.42 -9.56
CA ILE A 161 19.73 12.58 -10.12
C ILE A 161 19.49 12.41 -11.62
N ASP A 162 20.54 12.46 -12.41
CA ASP A 162 20.44 12.36 -13.86
C ASP A 162 19.97 10.97 -14.31
N VAL A 163 19.21 10.91 -15.40
CA VAL A 163 18.77 9.63 -16.00
C VAL A 163 19.97 8.93 -16.61
N PHE A 164 20.00 7.61 -16.48
CA PHE A 164 21.07 6.74 -16.95
C PHE A 164 21.34 6.90 -18.46
N ASN A 165 22.59 7.19 -18.78
CA ASN A 165 23.13 7.17 -20.13
C ASN A 165 24.57 6.64 -20.09
N PRO A 166 24.87 5.49 -20.72
CA PRO A 166 26.17 4.85 -20.62
C PRO A 166 27.28 5.53 -21.48
N GLN A 167 26.94 6.57 -22.22
CA GLN A 167 27.92 7.27 -23.07
C GLN A 167 28.88 8.10 -22.23
N LYS A 168 30.19 7.87 -22.38
CA LYS A 168 31.23 8.57 -21.61
C LYS A 168 31.16 10.09 -21.75
N ASP A 169 30.88 10.58 -22.94
CA ASP A 169 30.79 12.03 -23.20
C ASP A 169 29.64 12.67 -22.41
N VAL A 170 28.52 11.95 -22.26
CA VAL A 170 27.37 12.41 -21.45
C VAL A 170 27.73 12.40 -19.97
N ILE A 171 28.37 11.32 -19.49
CA ILE A 171 28.79 11.22 -18.09
C ILE A 171 29.78 12.34 -17.76
N LEU A 172 30.78 12.61 -18.63
CA LEU A 172 31.75 13.70 -18.44
C LEU A 172 31.06 15.06 -18.40
N ALA A 173 30.11 15.31 -19.30
CA ALA A 173 29.37 16.57 -19.33
C ALA A 173 28.51 16.76 -18.05
N GLN A 174 27.95 15.68 -17.52
CA GLN A 174 27.19 15.72 -16.25
C GLN A 174 28.13 15.96 -15.06
N ILE A 175 29.30 15.34 -15.03
CA ILE A 175 30.31 15.56 -13.99
C ILE A 175 30.79 17.03 -14.02
N GLU A 176 31.05 17.58 -15.21
CA GLU A 176 31.43 18.98 -15.36
C GLU A 176 30.32 19.93 -14.92
N ALA A 177 29.06 19.65 -15.29
CA ALA A 177 27.90 20.43 -14.88
C ALA A 177 27.65 20.36 -13.36
N ALA A 178 28.02 19.26 -12.69
CA ALA A 178 27.96 19.12 -11.25
C ALA A 178 29.09 19.87 -10.50
N GLY A 179 30.11 20.32 -11.21
CA GLY A 179 31.29 20.98 -10.63
C GLY A 179 32.41 20.01 -10.20
N GLY A 180 32.37 18.78 -10.70
CA GLY A 180 33.38 17.74 -10.48
C GLY A 180 32.78 16.44 -9.95
N ILE A 181 33.60 15.39 -9.99
CA ILE A 181 33.15 14.04 -9.60
C ILE A 181 32.74 13.95 -8.11
N GLU A 182 33.30 14.80 -7.27
CA GLU A 182 32.99 14.85 -5.82
C GLU A 182 31.55 15.31 -5.56
N TYR A 183 30.97 16.09 -6.47
CA TYR A 183 29.61 16.62 -6.38
C TYR A 183 28.62 15.86 -7.26
N TYR A 184 29.13 14.99 -8.12
CA TYR A 184 28.31 14.21 -9.03
C TYR A 184 27.56 13.09 -8.29
N LYS A 185 26.24 13.09 -8.42
CA LYS A 185 25.36 12.14 -7.71
C LYS A 185 25.14 10.83 -8.46
N GLY A 186 25.86 10.59 -9.56
CA GLY A 186 25.63 9.43 -10.40
C GLY A 186 24.39 9.53 -11.26
N GLN A 187 23.87 8.40 -11.69
CA GLN A 187 22.71 8.30 -12.57
C GLN A 187 21.70 7.29 -12.02
N ILE A 188 20.43 7.40 -12.45
CA ILE A 188 19.41 6.41 -12.18
C ILE A 188 18.96 5.75 -13.47
N LEU A 189 19.13 4.43 -13.55
CA LEU A 189 18.49 3.61 -14.57
C LEU A 189 17.02 3.43 -14.16
N TRP A 190 16.14 4.04 -14.95
CA TRP A 190 14.70 3.97 -14.77
C TRP A 190 14.10 3.10 -15.86
N VAL A 191 13.45 1.99 -15.45
CA VAL A 191 12.71 1.12 -16.37
C VAL A 191 11.29 1.00 -15.87
N SER A 192 10.31 1.24 -16.71
CA SER A 192 8.91 1.15 -16.33
C SER A 192 8.05 0.53 -17.43
N MET A 193 7.06 -0.26 -17.04
CA MET A 193 6.04 -0.84 -17.90
C MET A 193 4.83 0.12 -18.05
N ALA A 194 5.12 1.41 -18.18
CA ALA A 194 4.08 2.46 -18.22
C ALA A 194 3.25 2.44 -19.51
N GLY A 195 3.79 1.86 -20.60
CA GLY A 195 3.13 1.88 -21.90
C GLY A 195 3.00 3.31 -22.44
N LYS A 196 1.77 3.82 -22.55
CA LYS A 196 1.47 5.18 -23.01
C LYS A 196 1.35 6.20 -21.86
N ASN A 197 1.42 5.73 -20.61
CA ASN A 197 1.31 6.58 -19.44
C ASN A 197 2.69 7.12 -19.04
N THR A 198 2.75 8.20 -18.30
CA THR A 198 4.00 8.74 -17.74
C THR A 198 4.54 7.79 -16.66
N TYR A 199 3.67 7.26 -15.82
CA TYR A 199 4.01 6.30 -14.78
C TYR A 199 3.34 4.95 -15.00
N PRO A 200 3.96 3.86 -14.56
CA PRO A 200 3.34 2.55 -14.63
C PRO A 200 2.18 2.43 -13.63
N VAL A 201 1.25 1.56 -13.97
CA VAL A 201 0.14 1.15 -13.10
C VAL A 201 0.47 -0.24 -12.57
N GLY A 202 0.49 -0.41 -11.26
CA GLY A 202 0.75 -1.72 -10.65
C GLY A 202 -0.36 -2.72 -10.98
N LYS A 203 -0.01 -4.03 -11.01
CA LYS A 203 -0.99 -5.09 -11.32
C LYS A 203 -2.17 -5.10 -10.34
N GLY A 204 -1.89 -4.90 -9.05
CA GLY A 204 -2.88 -4.85 -7.99
C GLY A 204 -3.89 -3.71 -8.09
N ASP A 205 -3.59 -2.64 -8.84
CA ASP A 205 -4.50 -1.49 -8.98
C ASP A 205 -5.89 -1.86 -9.52
N ARG A 206 -5.98 -2.89 -10.35
CA ARG A 206 -7.25 -3.36 -10.93
C ARG A 206 -8.18 -3.98 -9.90
N VAL A 207 -7.62 -4.50 -8.83
CA VAL A 207 -8.31 -5.23 -7.75
C VAL A 207 -8.07 -4.56 -6.38
N ALA A 208 -7.81 -3.26 -6.37
CA ALA A 208 -7.57 -2.51 -5.14
C ALA A 208 -8.77 -2.57 -4.16
N THR A 209 -10.00 -2.58 -4.70
CA THR A 209 -11.21 -2.72 -3.90
C THR A 209 -11.33 -4.11 -3.28
N GLU A 210 -11.05 -5.15 -4.06
CA GLU A 210 -11.04 -6.54 -3.60
C GLU A 210 -9.98 -6.76 -2.52
N MET A 211 -8.77 -6.19 -2.69
CA MET A 211 -7.72 -6.27 -1.67
C MET A 211 -8.12 -5.57 -0.36
N SER A 212 -8.74 -4.40 -0.44
CA SER A 212 -9.28 -3.71 0.73
C SER A 212 -10.44 -4.47 1.38
N THR A 213 -11.23 -5.21 0.58
CA THR A 213 -12.29 -6.09 1.08
C THR A 213 -11.71 -7.30 1.79
N ASP A 214 -10.64 -7.92 1.29
CA ASP A 214 -9.93 -9.04 1.92
C ASP A 214 -9.41 -8.65 3.32
N GLU A 215 -8.78 -7.48 3.43
CA GLU A 215 -8.40 -6.91 4.72
C GLU A 215 -9.61 -6.68 5.64
N GLY A 216 -10.67 -6.06 5.12
CA GLY A 216 -11.89 -5.78 5.87
C GLY A 216 -12.56 -7.06 6.39
N LEU A 217 -12.68 -8.10 5.57
CA LEU A 217 -13.23 -9.40 5.95
C LEU A 217 -12.39 -10.08 7.03
N SER A 218 -11.06 -10.01 6.92
CA SER A 218 -10.13 -10.54 7.92
C SER A 218 -10.30 -9.83 9.25
N ASN A 219 -10.44 -8.49 9.24
CA ASN A 219 -10.70 -7.70 10.43
C ASN A 219 -12.06 -8.00 11.07
N VAL A 220 -13.11 -8.19 10.26
CA VAL A 220 -14.45 -8.57 10.77
C VAL A 220 -14.40 -9.97 11.39
N LYS A 221 -13.80 -10.96 10.72
CA LYS A 221 -13.62 -12.31 11.26
C LYS A 221 -12.85 -12.28 12.59
N TYR A 222 -11.76 -11.53 12.64
CA TYR A 222 -10.98 -11.37 13.87
C TYR A 222 -11.80 -10.79 15.02
N ARG A 223 -12.56 -9.71 14.75
CA ARG A 223 -13.43 -9.08 15.76
C ARG A 223 -14.56 -10.01 16.19
N ASN A 224 -15.16 -10.76 15.26
CA ASN A 224 -16.20 -11.74 15.59
C ASN A 224 -15.69 -12.84 16.52
N VAL A 225 -14.49 -13.37 16.24
CA VAL A 225 -13.89 -14.41 17.09
C VAL A 225 -13.52 -13.85 18.47
N ARG A 226 -13.03 -12.62 18.53
CA ARG A 226 -12.52 -12.05 19.76
C ARG A 226 -13.62 -11.43 20.64
N ASN A 227 -14.64 -10.82 20.06
CA ASN A 227 -15.58 -9.97 20.81
C ASN A 227 -17.03 -10.46 20.78
N ASN A 228 -17.34 -11.60 20.13
CA ASN A 228 -18.72 -12.01 19.87
C ASN A 228 -19.55 -10.77 19.44
N PHE A 229 -19.58 -10.46 18.17
CA PHE A 229 -20.01 -9.21 17.52
C PHE A 229 -21.34 -8.61 17.97
N PHE A 230 -22.20 -9.39 18.61
CA PHE A 230 -23.45 -8.92 19.18
C PHE A 230 -23.52 -9.31 20.66
N PRO A 231 -24.02 -8.42 21.53
CA PRO A 231 -24.44 -8.85 22.86
C PRO A 231 -25.41 -10.01 22.67
N GLY A 232 -25.20 -11.12 23.36
CA GLY A 232 -26.06 -12.29 23.24
C GLY A 232 -27.49 -12.04 23.69
N ALA A 233 -27.73 -10.98 24.45
CA ALA A 233 -29.04 -10.53 24.89
C ALA A 233 -29.03 -9.03 25.20
N MET A 234 -30.14 -8.34 24.89
CA MET A 234 -30.48 -7.02 25.43
C MET A 234 -31.40 -7.20 26.61
N ILE A 235 -31.07 -6.63 27.76
CA ILE A 235 -31.93 -6.58 28.93
C ILE A 235 -32.45 -5.15 29.06
N PHE A 236 -33.77 -4.99 28.97
CA PHE A 236 -34.43 -3.72 29.23
C PHE A 236 -34.77 -3.65 30.72
N THR A 237 -34.18 -2.71 31.44
CA THR A 237 -34.47 -2.48 32.87
C THR A 237 -35.22 -1.18 33.04
N LYS A 238 -36.03 -1.09 34.09
CA LYS A 238 -36.71 0.14 34.44
C LYS A 238 -35.74 1.09 35.10
N LYS A 239 -35.82 2.37 34.74
CA LYS A 239 -35.10 3.45 35.42
C LYS A 239 -35.61 3.50 36.86
N GLY A 240 -34.78 3.13 37.82
CA GLY A 240 -35.04 3.42 39.21
C GLY A 240 -35.03 4.94 39.39
N SER A 241 -36.11 5.55 39.84
CA SER A 241 -36.16 6.94 40.20
C SER A 241 -35.22 7.18 41.41
N ASN A 242 -33.97 7.42 41.17
CA ASN A 242 -33.10 8.00 42.18
C ASN A 242 -33.46 9.47 42.28
N ILE A 243 -34.52 9.73 43.02
CA ILE A 243 -34.86 11.07 43.47
C ILE A 243 -33.88 11.37 44.60
N THR A 244 -32.82 12.10 44.30
CA THR A 244 -31.97 12.69 45.34
C THR A 244 -32.60 14.00 45.74
N PHE A 245 -32.84 14.18 47.05
CA PHE A 245 -33.30 15.43 47.61
C PHE A 245 -32.06 16.24 48.06
N ASP A 246 -32.03 17.50 47.75
CA ASP A 246 -31.02 18.41 48.29
C ASP A 246 -31.26 18.66 49.81
N GLU A 247 -30.32 19.29 50.48
CA GLU A 247 -30.44 19.58 51.93
C GLU A 247 -31.66 20.47 52.29
N GLU A 248 -32.31 21.04 51.26
CA GLU A 248 -33.51 21.92 51.40
C GLU A 248 -34.79 21.16 51.06
N GLY A 249 -34.74 19.86 50.68
CA GLY A 249 -35.90 19.00 50.43
C GLY A 249 -36.49 19.17 49.02
N ASN A 250 -35.80 19.77 48.07
CA ASN A 250 -36.23 19.87 46.68
C ASN A 250 -35.73 18.66 45.86
N GLU A 251 -36.57 18.20 44.95
CA GLU A 251 -36.16 17.15 43.99
C GLU A 251 -35.07 17.66 43.04
N VAL A 252 -33.85 17.13 43.19
CA VAL A 252 -32.77 17.36 42.25
C VAL A 252 -32.84 16.29 41.20
N LYS A 253 -33.27 16.64 39.99
CA LYS A 253 -33.15 15.76 38.81
C LYS A 253 -31.69 15.77 38.37
N ASP A 254 -31.04 14.61 38.48
CA ASP A 254 -29.71 14.41 37.95
C ASP A 254 -29.78 14.46 36.40
N THR A 255 -29.26 15.51 35.81
CA THR A 255 -29.33 15.77 34.37
C THR A 255 -28.18 15.11 33.57
N ASP A 256 -27.38 14.26 34.23
CA ASP A 256 -26.18 13.64 33.61
C ASP A 256 -26.45 12.32 32.86
N ASP A 257 -27.72 11.94 32.67
CA ASP A 257 -28.09 10.61 32.15
C ASP A 257 -28.09 10.48 30.60
N ASP A 258 -28.01 11.57 29.84
CA ASP A 258 -28.02 11.49 28.36
C ASP A 258 -26.70 10.98 27.77
N ASP A 259 -25.59 11.02 28.49
CA ASP A 259 -24.30 10.52 28.06
C ASP A 259 -24.07 9.02 28.36
N SER A 260 -24.91 8.40 29.22
CA SER A 260 -24.68 7.04 29.70
C SER A 260 -24.90 5.99 28.61
N PHE A 261 -25.89 6.18 27.73
CA PHE A 261 -26.17 5.25 26.62
C PHE A 261 -25.11 5.29 25.54
N SER A 262 -24.68 6.49 25.15
CA SER A 262 -23.56 6.66 24.19
C SER A 262 -22.25 6.12 24.74
N ASN A 263 -21.95 6.36 26.00
CA ASN A 263 -20.75 5.84 26.66
C ASN A 263 -20.79 4.32 26.85
N THR A 264 -21.96 3.75 27.09
CA THR A 264 -22.14 2.28 27.18
C THR A 264 -21.95 1.62 25.81
N LEU A 265 -22.46 2.22 24.72
CA LEU A 265 -22.23 1.75 23.35
C LEU A 265 -20.76 1.82 22.96
N ILE A 266 -20.06 2.88 23.33
CA ILE A 266 -18.61 3.04 23.08
C ILE A 266 -17.81 2.01 23.90
N GLN A 267 -18.19 1.74 25.14
CA GLN A 267 -17.56 0.72 25.98
C GLN A 267 -17.79 -0.72 25.48
N LEU A 268 -18.88 -0.96 24.75
CA LEU A 268 -19.17 -2.24 24.11
C LEU A 268 -18.33 -2.49 22.85
N GLN A 269 -17.70 -1.47 22.28
CA GLN A 269 -16.88 -1.53 21.08
C GLN A 269 -15.38 -1.85 21.35
N GLY A 270 -14.99 -2.22 22.54
CA GLY A 270 -13.59 -2.46 22.90
C GLY A 270 -13.21 -3.93 23.02
N ASP A 271 -11.91 -4.17 22.89
CA ASP A 271 -11.21 -5.45 22.82
C ASP A 271 -11.38 -6.34 24.11
N THR A 272 -11.81 -5.75 25.22
CA THR A 272 -11.91 -6.40 26.54
C THR A 272 -13.33 -6.82 26.91
N ASN A 273 -14.33 -6.58 26.05
CA ASN A 273 -15.74 -6.67 26.41
C ASN A 273 -16.49 -7.80 25.67
N ALA A 274 -15.84 -8.93 25.43
CA ALA A 274 -16.50 -10.13 24.91
C ALA A 274 -17.65 -10.56 25.82
N ALA A 275 -18.84 -10.74 25.24
CA ALA A 275 -20.07 -11.22 25.91
C ALA A 275 -20.68 -10.25 26.94
N LYS A 276 -20.68 -8.94 26.73
CA LYS A 276 -21.45 -8.03 27.57
C LYS A 276 -22.94 -8.05 27.22
N ILE A 277 -23.74 -8.13 28.25
CA ILE A 277 -25.19 -7.92 28.22
C ILE A 277 -25.40 -6.41 28.07
N MET A 278 -26.18 -6.00 27.09
CA MET A 278 -26.57 -4.60 26.93
C MET A 278 -27.75 -4.31 27.81
N GLU A 279 -27.61 -3.42 28.79
CA GLU A 279 -28.68 -2.95 29.64
C GLU A 279 -29.27 -1.66 29.07
N VAL A 280 -30.57 -1.62 28.85
CA VAL A 280 -31.33 -0.46 28.41
C VAL A 280 -32.32 -0.09 29.49
N THR A 281 -32.21 1.10 30.06
CA THR A 281 -33.10 1.59 31.11
C THR A 281 -34.36 2.23 30.49
N LEU A 282 -35.56 1.78 30.87
CA LEU A 282 -36.82 2.29 30.37
C LEU A 282 -37.38 3.37 31.32
N GLU A 283 -37.95 4.42 30.76
CA GLU A 283 -38.45 5.58 31.52
C GLU A 283 -39.90 5.36 32.08
N ASN A 284 -40.67 4.43 31.51
CA ASN A 284 -42.09 4.26 31.87
C ASN A 284 -42.33 3.02 32.72
N ASP A 285 -43.13 3.21 33.78
CA ASP A 285 -43.48 2.19 34.75
C ASP A 285 -44.39 1.06 34.22
N GLU A 286 -44.98 1.21 33.04
CA GLU A 286 -45.96 0.25 32.47
C GLU A 286 -45.31 -0.80 31.54
N GLU A 287 -44.05 -0.61 31.15
CA GLU A 287 -43.36 -1.55 30.26
C GLU A 287 -42.67 -2.66 31.06
N LYS A 288 -42.97 -3.92 30.69
CA LYS A 288 -42.28 -5.08 31.28
C LYS A 288 -40.88 -5.20 30.66
N PRO A 289 -39.88 -5.53 31.49
CA PRO A 289 -38.55 -5.82 30.95
C PRO A 289 -38.67 -7.02 30.00
N GLU A 290 -38.22 -6.81 28.75
CA GLU A 290 -38.21 -7.83 27.72
C GLU A 290 -36.77 -8.20 27.41
N ILE A 291 -36.47 -9.48 27.39
CA ILE A 291 -35.18 -10.00 26.96
C ILE A 291 -35.28 -10.30 25.46
N VAL A 292 -34.67 -9.48 24.62
CA VAL A 292 -34.60 -9.73 23.19
C VAL A 292 -33.31 -10.48 22.88
N ASN A 293 -33.46 -11.77 22.56
CA ASN A 293 -32.35 -12.55 22.05
C ASN A 293 -32.09 -12.12 20.62
N MET A 294 -30.92 -11.50 20.37
CA MET A 294 -30.46 -11.22 19.03
C MET A 294 -29.93 -12.52 18.43
N ASN A 295 -30.73 -13.16 17.61
CA ASN A 295 -30.26 -14.26 16.80
C ASN A 295 -29.20 -13.72 15.83
N SER A 296 -27.96 -14.21 15.93
CA SER A 296 -26.95 -13.98 14.91
C SER A 296 -27.51 -14.48 13.58
N GLN A 297 -27.87 -13.56 12.68
CA GLN A 297 -28.17 -13.94 11.29
C GLN A 297 -26.96 -14.67 10.75
N ASN A 298 -27.18 -15.68 9.89
CA ASN A 298 -26.13 -16.50 9.29
C ASN A 298 -25.23 -15.68 8.32
N TYR A 299 -24.55 -14.68 8.86
CA TYR A 299 -23.54 -13.92 8.11
C TYR A 299 -22.38 -14.80 7.63
N ASP A 300 -22.15 -15.94 8.29
CA ASP A 300 -21.05 -16.86 7.94
C ASP A 300 -21.12 -17.36 6.49
N LYS A 301 -22.32 -17.60 5.96
CA LYS A 301 -22.47 -18.05 4.56
C LYS A 301 -22.20 -16.90 3.58
N GLU A 302 -22.67 -15.71 3.87
CA GLU A 302 -22.45 -14.54 3.03
C GLU A 302 -20.97 -14.15 3.04
N PHE A 303 -20.33 -14.18 4.19
CA PHE A 303 -18.90 -13.94 4.32
C PHE A 303 -18.08 -14.99 3.57
N THR A 304 -18.47 -16.27 3.62
CA THR A 304 -17.74 -17.34 2.92
C THR A 304 -17.81 -17.17 1.39
N VAL A 305 -18.97 -16.83 0.84
CA VAL A 305 -19.14 -16.60 -0.60
C VAL A 305 -18.36 -15.36 -1.04
N THR A 306 -18.43 -14.29 -0.27
CA THR A 306 -17.70 -13.05 -0.56
C THR A 306 -16.19 -13.27 -0.50
N ASP A 307 -15.70 -13.96 0.51
CA ASP A 307 -14.30 -14.32 0.71
C ASP A 307 -13.74 -15.10 -0.49
N ALA A 308 -14.44 -16.17 -0.88
CA ALA A 308 -14.04 -16.98 -2.03
C ALA A 308 -13.97 -16.16 -3.33
N SER A 309 -14.96 -15.31 -3.58
CA SER A 309 -15.02 -14.46 -4.78
C SER A 309 -13.90 -13.40 -4.80
N VAL A 310 -13.59 -12.80 -3.65
CA VAL A 310 -12.54 -11.80 -3.51
C VAL A 310 -11.18 -12.44 -3.75
N VAL A 311 -10.90 -13.57 -3.13
CA VAL A 311 -9.65 -14.33 -3.31
C VAL A 311 -9.47 -14.73 -4.77
N GLU A 312 -10.50 -15.30 -5.41
CA GLU A 312 -10.47 -15.69 -6.83
C GLU A 312 -10.10 -14.52 -7.74
N ARG A 313 -10.71 -13.35 -7.54
CA ARG A 313 -10.44 -12.15 -8.34
C ARG A 313 -9.01 -11.65 -8.18
N ILE A 314 -8.46 -11.71 -6.96
CA ILE A 314 -7.07 -11.31 -6.70
C ILE A 314 -6.12 -12.25 -7.45
N TYR A 315 -6.30 -13.58 -7.35
CA TYR A 315 -5.48 -14.56 -8.08
C TYR A 315 -5.56 -14.33 -9.60
N SER A 316 -6.77 -14.10 -10.13
CA SER A 316 -6.99 -13.82 -11.54
C SER A 316 -6.28 -12.54 -12.02
N ALA A 317 -6.29 -11.47 -11.22
CA ALA A 317 -5.61 -10.23 -11.56
C ALA A 317 -4.09 -10.36 -11.65
N TYR A 318 -3.51 -11.26 -10.85
CA TYR A 318 -2.09 -11.59 -10.90
C TYR A 318 -1.76 -12.68 -11.95
N GLY A 319 -2.78 -13.27 -12.62
CA GLY A 319 -2.59 -14.35 -13.61
C GLY A 319 -2.20 -15.67 -12.96
N GLN A 320 -2.66 -15.92 -11.74
CA GLN A 320 -2.29 -17.09 -10.93
C GLN A 320 -3.49 -18.03 -10.69
N GLU A 321 -4.43 -18.13 -11.65
CA GLU A 321 -5.58 -19.03 -11.57
C GLU A 321 -5.20 -20.50 -11.33
N PRO A 322 -4.11 -21.06 -11.90
CA PRO A 322 -3.72 -22.44 -11.60
C PRO A 322 -3.44 -22.66 -10.11
N TRP A 323 -2.76 -21.72 -9.47
CA TRP A 323 -2.48 -21.77 -8.02
C TRP A 323 -3.75 -21.69 -7.18
N TYR A 324 -4.70 -20.86 -7.58
CA TYR A 324 -6.02 -20.81 -6.95
C TYR A 324 -6.75 -22.14 -7.05
N CYS A 325 -6.76 -22.77 -8.24
CA CYS A 325 -7.38 -24.08 -8.46
C CYS A 325 -6.74 -25.18 -7.61
N ILE A 326 -5.43 -25.16 -7.45
CA ILE A 326 -4.70 -26.09 -6.57
C ILE A 326 -5.11 -25.86 -5.10
N ARG A 327 -5.15 -24.62 -4.65
CA ARG A 327 -5.52 -24.26 -3.27
C ARG A 327 -6.91 -24.74 -2.87
N ILE A 328 -7.88 -24.64 -3.76
CA ILE A 328 -9.27 -25.08 -3.50
C ILE A 328 -9.53 -26.55 -3.82
N GLY A 329 -8.48 -27.33 -4.20
CA GLY A 329 -8.58 -28.76 -4.49
C GLY A 329 -9.39 -29.11 -5.72
N LYS A 330 -9.64 -28.16 -6.63
CA LYS A 330 -10.34 -28.40 -7.90
C LYS A 330 -9.48 -29.08 -8.96
N VAL A 331 -8.17 -29.05 -8.78
CA VAL A 331 -7.22 -29.69 -9.69
C VAL A 331 -6.54 -30.83 -8.94
N GLY A 332 -6.70 -32.06 -9.42
CA GLY A 332 -5.91 -33.19 -8.93
C GLY A 332 -4.43 -32.95 -9.20
N PHE A 333 -3.56 -33.51 -8.37
CA PHE A 333 -2.12 -33.54 -8.58
C PHE A 333 -1.75 -34.30 -9.86
N SER A 334 -2.01 -33.72 -11.01
CA SER A 334 -1.47 -34.15 -12.27
C SER A 334 -0.24 -33.29 -12.55
N GLY A 335 0.91 -33.96 -12.71
CA GLY A 335 2.19 -33.29 -12.93
C GLY A 335 2.20 -32.36 -14.13
N ASP A 336 1.33 -32.59 -15.10
CA ASP A 336 1.22 -31.81 -16.33
C ASP A 336 0.75 -30.37 -16.13
N ILE A 337 0.01 -30.08 -15.04
CA ILE A 337 -0.54 -28.72 -14.78
C ILE A 337 0.51 -27.81 -14.13
N LEU A 338 1.50 -28.40 -13.45
CA LEU A 338 2.63 -27.66 -12.88
C LEU A 338 3.71 -27.36 -13.92
N GLU A 339 3.74 -28.09 -15.04
CA GLU A 339 4.63 -27.80 -16.17
C GLU A 339 4.06 -26.74 -17.11
N ASP A 340 2.72 -26.60 -17.18
CA ASP A 340 2.04 -25.61 -18.03
C ASP A 340 1.78 -24.26 -17.32
N ALA A 341 1.98 -24.14 -15.99
CA ALA A 341 1.76 -22.95 -15.19
C ALA A 341 3.05 -22.18 -14.95
#